data_ed9ec63b5b6b111301183a090a83895b
#
_entry.id   ed9ec63b5b6b111301183a090a83895b
#
_cell.length_a   1.000
_cell.length_b   1.000
_cell.length_c   1.000
_cell.angle_alpha   90.00
_cell.angle_beta   90.00
_cell.angle_gamma   90.00
#
_symmetry.space_group_name_H-M   'P 1'
#
loop_
_entity.id
_entity.type
_entity.pdbx_description
1 polymer ?
#
loop_
_entity_poly.entity_id
_entity_poly.type
_entity_poly.pdbx_seq_one_letter_code
_entity_poly.pdbx_strand_id
1 'polypeptide(L)'
;MNKTAVEKALSLVGQGYIYGAKGQTCSPAFRQQQADQYPDQAHFILEVGKKWDGVPVWDCAQLTRAVAKACGVALVSGATSQWNKTEWQEKGTIDSIPAGETVFVYRQKAGTSTMQHTGVALGDGTCVHAWGTTDGVVRQDMSDYAWTHWARPVWVEETDAEETLYQAIVIANSGKTVNMRAEPSGKVLEAVPLGETVDVLAEVGDWLKILRHGTVGYMQTAFLMRSDGMVNLTISRAAAEELYNALAGVIG
;
A
#
# COMPACT_ATOMS: atom_id res chain seq x y z
N MET A 1 -9.35 -1.97 -7.78
CA MET A 1 -8.84 -2.07 -6.37
C MET A 1 -7.60 -1.22 -6.22
N ASN A 2 -7.45 -0.50 -5.11
CA ASN A 2 -6.19 0.17 -4.78
C ASN A 2 -5.30 -0.79 -3.98
N LYS A 3 -4.20 -1.26 -4.57
CA LYS A 3 -3.32 -2.29 -4.00
C LYS A 3 -2.70 -1.84 -2.67
N THR A 4 -2.16 -0.62 -2.60
CA THR A 4 -1.57 -0.07 -1.37
C THR A 4 -2.58 0.05 -0.22
N ALA A 5 -3.82 0.48 -0.52
CA ALA A 5 -4.87 0.54 0.49
C ALA A 5 -5.22 -0.86 1.02
N VAL A 6 -5.33 -1.85 0.13
CA VAL A 6 -5.62 -3.25 0.48
C VAL A 6 -4.48 -3.83 1.32
N GLU A 7 -3.23 -3.74 0.88
CA GLU A 7 -2.07 -4.24 1.61
C GLU A 7 -1.94 -3.59 2.98
N LYS A 8 -2.11 -2.25 3.05
CA LYS A 8 -2.08 -1.53 4.32
C LYS A 8 -3.19 -1.97 5.25
N ALA A 9 -4.43 -2.10 4.77
CA ALA A 9 -5.55 -2.56 5.59
C ALA A 9 -5.30 -3.97 6.14
N LEU A 10 -4.88 -4.91 5.27
CA LEU A 10 -4.56 -6.29 5.66
C LEU A 10 -3.42 -6.38 6.67
N SER A 11 -2.41 -5.52 6.58
CA SER A 11 -1.29 -5.48 7.54
C SER A 11 -1.68 -5.09 8.97
N LEU A 12 -2.88 -4.53 9.16
CA LEU A 12 -3.40 -4.13 10.47
C LEU A 12 -4.29 -5.21 11.12
N VAL A 13 -4.69 -6.23 10.37
CA VAL A 13 -5.55 -7.32 10.88
C VAL A 13 -4.86 -8.07 12.02
N GLY A 14 -5.61 -8.37 13.07
CA GLY A 14 -5.11 -9.00 14.30
C GLY A 14 -4.53 -8.03 15.33
N GLN A 15 -4.38 -6.74 14.99
CA GLN A 15 -4.03 -5.71 15.97
C GLN A 15 -5.24 -5.37 16.84
N GLY A 16 -4.99 -4.69 17.97
CA GLY A 16 -6.04 -4.45 18.96
C GLY A 16 -6.89 -3.21 18.68
N TYR A 17 -7.93 -3.05 19.51
CA TYR A 17 -8.76 -1.86 19.54
C TYR A 17 -8.72 -1.21 20.93
N ILE A 18 -8.43 0.09 20.96
CA ILE A 18 -8.70 0.97 22.09
C ILE A 18 -9.30 2.27 21.53
N TYR A 19 -10.39 2.74 22.14
CA TYR A 19 -11.05 3.97 21.70
C TYR A 19 -10.08 5.16 21.75
N GLY A 20 -9.98 5.91 20.64
CA GLY A 20 -9.05 7.03 20.48
C GLY A 20 -7.60 6.66 20.13
N ALA A 21 -7.25 5.37 20.03
CA ALA A 21 -5.91 4.91 19.68
C ALA A 21 -5.59 5.12 18.19
N LYS A 22 -4.29 5.34 17.90
CA LYS A 22 -3.77 5.76 16.59
C LYS A 22 -2.59 4.89 16.13
N GLY A 23 -2.54 3.62 16.56
CA GLY A 23 -1.45 2.69 16.25
C GLY A 23 -0.35 2.62 17.30
N GLN A 24 -0.54 3.22 18.48
CA GLN A 24 0.40 3.09 19.58
C GLN A 24 0.38 1.66 20.14
N THR A 25 1.51 1.19 20.66
CA THR A 25 1.56 -0.04 21.44
C THR A 25 0.74 0.13 22.71
N CYS A 26 -0.23 -0.76 22.93
CA CYS A 26 -1.05 -0.77 24.14
C CYS A 26 -0.19 -1.05 25.38
N SER A 27 -0.48 -0.33 26.45
CA SER A 27 0.13 -0.55 27.76
C SER A 27 -0.86 -0.13 28.86
N PRO A 28 -0.67 -0.57 30.11
CA PRO A 28 -1.50 -0.11 31.23
C PRO A 28 -1.54 1.43 31.35
N ALA A 29 -0.40 2.10 31.18
CA ALA A 29 -0.32 3.56 31.22
C ALA A 29 -1.10 4.21 30.07
N PHE A 30 -0.96 3.68 28.83
CA PHE A 30 -1.72 4.16 27.68
C PHE A 30 -3.24 3.96 27.86
N ARG A 31 -3.66 2.80 28.38
CA ARG A 31 -5.07 2.55 28.65
C ARG A 31 -5.63 3.50 29.71
N GLN A 32 -4.86 3.78 30.79
CA GLN A 32 -5.28 4.73 31.79
C GLN A 32 -5.45 6.13 31.19
N GLN A 33 -4.49 6.59 30.39
CA GLN A 33 -4.59 7.87 29.68
C GLN A 33 -5.83 7.96 28.79
N GLN A 34 -6.15 6.88 28.06
CA GLN A 34 -7.35 6.84 27.19
C GLN A 34 -8.64 6.82 28.03
N ALA A 35 -8.68 6.08 29.14
CA ALA A 35 -9.84 6.03 30.04
C ALA A 35 -10.12 7.40 30.69
N ASP A 36 -9.08 8.12 31.06
CA ASP A 36 -9.21 9.48 31.62
C ASP A 36 -9.76 10.46 30.57
N GLN A 37 -9.33 10.30 29.31
CA GLN A 37 -9.81 11.12 28.20
C GLN A 37 -11.25 10.75 27.74
N TYR A 38 -11.63 9.48 27.87
CA TYR A 38 -12.91 8.94 27.42
C TYR A 38 -13.61 8.14 28.53
N PRO A 39 -14.12 8.81 29.58
CA PRO A 39 -14.67 8.14 30.76
C PRO A 39 -15.85 7.21 30.45
N ASP A 40 -16.67 7.53 29.43
CA ASP A 40 -17.78 6.66 28.99
C ASP A 40 -17.28 5.33 28.39
N GLN A 41 -16.02 5.24 28.01
CA GLN A 41 -15.37 4.03 27.47
C GLN A 41 -14.43 3.37 28.47
N ALA A 42 -14.29 3.92 29.69
CA ALA A 42 -13.26 3.53 30.64
C ALA A 42 -13.29 2.02 30.97
N HIS A 43 -14.48 1.43 31.16
CA HIS A 43 -14.63 0.00 31.44
C HIS A 43 -14.04 -0.85 30.30
N PHE A 44 -14.41 -0.58 29.05
CA PHE A 44 -13.88 -1.32 27.89
C PHE A 44 -12.36 -1.11 27.75
N ILE A 45 -11.90 0.11 27.91
CA ILE A 45 -10.47 0.46 27.79
C ILE A 45 -9.64 -0.24 28.88
N LEU A 46 -10.06 -0.15 30.14
CA LEU A 46 -9.30 -0.65 31.29
C LEU A 46 -9.42 -2.16 31.48
N GLU A 47 -10.63 -2.72 31.33
CA GLU A 47 -10.86 -4.12 31.66
C GLU A 47 -10.73 -5.01 30.41
N VAL A 48 -11.48 -4.75 29.35
CA VAL A 48 -11.46 -5.57 28.14
C VAL A 48 -10.17 -5.34 27.34
N GLY A 49 -9.67 -4.11 27.31
CA GLY A 49 -8.47 -3.70 26.59
C GLY A 49 -7.16 -4.30 27.09
N LYS A 50 -7.13 -4.88 28.31
CA LYS A 50 -5.93 -5.54 28.87
C LYS A 50 -5.34 -6.61 27.96
N LYS A 51 -6.18 -7.31 27.22
CA LYS A 51 -5.75 -8.35 26.27
C LYS A 51 -4.84 -7.83 25.16
N TRP A 52 -4.82 -6.53 24.92
CA TRP A 52 -4.04 -5.89 23.87
C TRP A 52 -2.70 -5.33 24.35
N ASP A 53 -2.34 -5.51 25.63
CA ASP A 53 -1.06 -5.02 26.13
C ASP A 53 0.11 -5.63 25.33
N GLY A 54 1.02 -4.77 24.88
CA GLY A 54 2.14 -5.12 24.01
C GLY A 54 1.81 -5.12 22.51
N VAL A 55 0.55 -4.92 22.12
CA VAL A 55 0.10 -4.97 20.70
C VAL A 55 -0.24 -3.54 20.23
N PRO A 56 0.01 -3.18 18.96
CA PRO A 56 -0.51 -1.94 18.38
C PRO A 56 -2.05 -1.90 18.41
N VAL A 57 -2.63 -0.75 18.75
CA VAL A 57 -4.08 -0.58 18.89
C VAL A 57 -4.60 0.61 18.08
N TRP A 58 -5.81 0.47 17.58
CA TRP A 58 -6.48 1.44 16.71
C TRP A 58 -7.91 1.71 17.19
N ASP A 59 -8.46 2.88 16.86
CA ASP A 59 -9.89 3.04 16.71
C ASP A 59 -10.29 2.96 15.24
N CYS A 60 -11.60 2.90 14.95
CA CYS A 60 -12.09 2.72 13.59
C CYS A 60 -11.67 3.85 12.65
N ALA A 61 -11.75 5.10 13.11
CA ALA A 61 -11.42 6.27 12.30
C ALA A 61 -9.91 6.46 12.11
N GLN A 62 -9.10 6.03 13.06
CA GLN A 62 -7.65 6.11 12.94
C GLN A 62 -7.08 4.99 12.06
N LEU A 63 -7.71 3.81 12.06
CA LEU A 63 -7.40 2.75 11.10
C LEU A 63 -7.60 3.25 9.66
N THR A 64 -8.78 3.80 9.35
CA THR A 64 -9.04 4.34 7.99
C THR A 64 -8.11 5.48 7.63
N ARG A 65 -7.73 6.34 8.59
CA ARG A 65 -6.70 7.37 8.38
C ARG A 65 -5.33 6.79 8.05
N ALA A 66 -4.93 5.71 8.71
CA ALA A 66 -3.65 5.06 8.44
C ALA A 66 -3.61 4.47 7.03
N VAL A 67 -4.71 3.85 6.59
CA VAL A 67 -4.85 3.33 5.22
C VAL A 67 -4.82 4.47 4.21
N ALA A 68 -5.64 5.51 4.40
CA ALA A 68 -5.67 6.67 3.52
C ALA A 68 -4.30 7.36 3.40
N LYS A 69 -3.60 7.53 4.52
CA LYS A 69 -2.25 8.14 4.55
C LYS A 69 -1.24 7.33 3.75
N ALA A 70 -1.31 5.99 3.78
CA ALA A 70 -0.44 5.13 2.98
C ALA A 70 -0.63 5.35 1.46
N CYS A 71 -1.82 5.82 1.06
CA CYS A 71 -2.18 6.14 -0.32
C CYS A 71 -2.11 7.64 -0.64
N GLY A 72 -1.41 8.44 0.18
CA GLY A 72 -1.30 9.89 -0.04
C GLY A 72 -2.58 10.70 0.24
N VAL A 73 -3.63 10.08 0.80
CA VAL A 73 -4.92 10.72 1.08
C VAL A 73 -4.98 11.19 2.55
N ALA A 74 -5.33 12.44 2.76
CA ALA A 74 -5.50 13.01 4.09
C ALA A 74 -6.95 12.87 4.58
N LEU A 75 -7.19 12.06 5.62
CA LEU A 75 -8.47 12.02 6.32
C LEU A 75 -8.38 12.72 7.67
N VAL A 76 -9.45 13.43 8.05
CA VAL A 76 -9.59 14.02 9.38
C VAL A 76 -9.92 12.97 10.44
N SER A 77 -9.78 13.30 11.73
CA SER A 77 -10.12 12.39 12.83
C SER A 77 -11.63 12.28 13.04
N GLY A 78 -12.12 11.06 13.34
CA GLY A 78 -13.51 10.76 13.63
C GLY A 78 -14.36 10.48 12.40
N ALA A 79 -15.14 9.39 12.41
CA ALA A 79 -15.90 8.89 11.26
C ALA A 79 -16.89 9.94 10.69
N THR A 80 -17.64 10.64 11.56
CA THR A 80 -18.55 11.73 11.12
C THR A 80 -17.78 12.88 10.46
N SER A 81 -16.63 13.25 11.00
CA SER A 81 -15.81 14.32 10.43
C SER A 81 -15.21 13.90 9.09
N GLN A 82 -14.77 12.65 8.96
CA GLN A 82 -14.30 12.11 7.69
C GLN A 82 -15.39 12.20 6.62
N TRP A 83 -16.59 11.71 6.92
CA TRP A 83 -17.72 11.72 6.01
C TRP A 83 -18.08 13.14 5.55
N ASN A 84 -18.10 14.11 6.46
CA ASN A 84 -18.57 15.47 6.18
C ASN A 84 -17.52 16.42 5.64
N LYS A 85 -16.23 16.21 5.96
CA LYS A 85 -15.17 17.21 5.72
C LYS A 85 -14.12 16.76 4.69
N THR A 86 -14.15 15.50 4.25
CA THR A 86 -13.26 15.03 3.19
C THR A 86 -13.89 15.37 1.83
N GLU A 87 -13.08 15.85 0.91
CA GLU A 87 -13.46 15.91 -0.50
C GLU A 87 -13.42 14.50 -1.07
N TRP A 88 -14.61 13.93 -1.25
CA TRP A 88 -14.78 12.63 -1.84
C TRP A 88 -14.93 12.74 -3.36
N GLN A 89 -14.25 11.88 -4.11
CA GLN A 89 -14.50 11.74 -5.53
C GLN A 89 -15.96 11.31 -5.78
N GLU A 90 -16.41 10.39 -4.95
CA GLU A 90 -17.78 9.89 -4.98
C GLU A 90 -18.18 9.35 -3.62
N LYS A 91 -19.44 9.42 -3.26
CA LYS A 91 -20.01 8.79 -2.07
C LYS A 91 -21.49 8.51 -2.24
N GLY A 92 -21.98 7.49 -1.54
CA GLY A 92 -23.38 7.08 -1.64
C GLY A 92 -23.83 6.17 -0.49
N THR A 93 -25.04 5.66 -0.63
CA THR A 93 -25.57 4.60 0.25
C THR A 93 -24.98 3.25 -0.13
N ILE A 94 -24.99 2.30 0.81
CA ILE A 94 -24.33 1.00 0.63
C ILE A 94 -24.88 0.21 -0.58
N ASP A 95 -26.14 0.41 -0.95
CA ASP A 95 -26.76 -0.26 -2.10
C ASP A 95 -26.11 0.12 -3.44
N SER A 96 -25.40 1.24 -3.47
CA SER A 96 -24.69 1.75 -4.66
C SER A 96 -23.18 1.55 -4.57
N ILE A 97 -22.68 0.73 -3.65
CA ILE A 97 -21.23 0.50 -3.52
C ILE A 97 -20.64 -0.06 -4.83
N PRO A 98 -19.56 0.53 -5.37
CA PRO A 98 -18.98 0.06 -6.61
C PRO A 98 -18.33 -1.32 -6.44
N ALA A 99 -18.72 -2.25 -7.30
CA ALA A 99 -18.17 -3.60 -7.28
C ALA A 99 -16.68 -3.60 -7.69
N GLY A 100 -15.87 -4.39 -6.99
CA GLY A 100 -14.45 -4.56 -7.31
C GLY A 100 -13.55 -3.38 -6.92
N GLU A 101 -14.08 -2.35 -6.26
CA GLU A 101 -13.32 -1.17 -5.88
C GLU A 101 -13.01 -1.12 -4.37
N THR A 102 -11.84 -0.56 -4.04
CA THR A 102 -11.48 -0.26 -2.66
C THR A 102 -12.05 1.11 -2.28
N VAL A 103 -12.91 1.14 -1.27
CA VAL A 103 -13.58 2.36 -0.77
C VAL A 103 -13.64 2.37 0.75
N PHE A 104 -13.85 3.54 1.35
CA PHE A 104 -14.18 3.62 2.77
C PHE A 104 -15.67 3.37 2.97
N VAL A 105 -16.01 2.62 4.02
CA VAL A 105 -17.39 2.32 4.39
C VAL A 105 -17.73 2.89 5.74
N TYR A 106 -19.00 3.27 5.91
CA TYR A 106 -19.48 3.94 7.08
C TYR A 106 -20.80 3.33 7.57
N ARG A 107 -20.98 3.33 8.89
CA ARG A 107 -22.26 3.02 9.51
C ARG A 107 -22.84 4.27 10.15
N GLN A 108 -23.95 4.74 9.64
CA GLN A 108 -24.71 5.84 10.20
C GLN A 108 -25.57 5.34 11.39
N LYS A 109 -25.59 6.11 12.46
CA LYS A 109 -26.51 5.86 13.59
C LYS A 109 -27.93 6.21 13.13
N ALA A 110 -28.84 5.25 13.27
CA ALA A 110 -30.23 5.40 12.85
C ALA A 110 -30.88 6.69 13.39
N GLY A 111 -31.60 7.39 12.54
CA GLY A 111 -32.30 8.64 12.89
C GLY A 111 -31.40 9.85 13.12
N THR A 112 -30.10 9.78 12.78
CA THR A 112 -29.16 10.89 12.94
C THR A 112 -28.27 11.04 11.71
N SER A 113 -27.48 12.12 11.65
CA SER A 113 -26.41 12.32 10.64
C SER A 113 -25.03 11.83 11.10
N THR A 114 -24.95 11.14 12.24
CA THR A 114 -23.69 10.71 12.85
C THR A 114 -23.20 9.40 12.24
N MET A 115 -22.01 9.38 11.70
CA MET A 115 -21.29 8.16 11.33
C MET A 115 -20.62 7.59 12.58
N GLN A 116 -21.17 6.49 13.11
CA GLN A 116 -20.69 5.90 14.38
C GLN A 116 -19.54 4.93 14.18
N HIS A 117 -19.31 4.47 12.95
CA HIS A 117 -18.25 3.52 12.62
C HIS A 117 -17.76 3.71 11.18
N THR A 118 -16.53 3.25 10.91
CA THR A 118 -15.93 3.28 9.57
C THR A 118 -14.95 2.11 9.39
N GLY A 119 -14.74 1.71 8.14
CA GLY A 119 -13.83 0.65 7.72
C GLY A 119 -13.39 0.83 6.27
N VAL A 120 -12.70 -0.15 5.74
CA VAL A 120 -12.19 -0.19 4.37
C VAL A 120 -12.77 -1.42 3.68
N ALA A 121 -13.62 -1.23 2.69
CA ALA A 121 -14.03 -2.29 1.78
C ALA A 121 -12.89 -2.56 0.80
N LEU A 122 -12.49 -3.83 0.65
CA LEU A 122 -11.31 -4.20 -0.14
C LEU A 122 -11.61 -4.35 -1.63
N GLY A 123 -12.90 -4.47 -2.02
CA GLY A 123 -13.33 -4.70 -3.39
C GLY A 123 -13.53 -6.16 -3.76
N ASP A 124 -13.22 -7.08 -2.86
CA ASP A 124 -13.36 -8.53 -3.03
C ASP A 124 -14.57 -9.12 -2.25
N GLY A 125 -15.48 -8.27 -1.80
CA GLY A 125 -16.62 -8.64 -0.96
C GLY A 125 -16.32 -8.62 0.54
N THR A 126 -15.07 -8.30 0.94
CA THR A 126 -14.67 -8.23 2.35
C THR A 126 -14.31 -6.81 2.77
N CYS A 127 -14.27 -6.56 4.07
CA CYS A 127 -13.80 -5.30 4.66
C CYS A 127 -12.83 -5.54 5.81
N VAL A 128 -11.99 -4.52 6.07
CA VAL A 128 -11.14 -4.44 7.26
C VAL A 128 -11.58 -3.25 8.10
N HIS A 129 -11.83 -3.47 9.39
CA HIS A 129 -12.15 -2.41 10.32
C HIS A 129 -11.67 -2.73 11.75
N ALA A 130 -11.44 -1.70 12.53
CA ALA A 130 -11.21 -1.84 13.98
C ALA A 130 -12.59 -1.95 14.65
N TRP A 131 -13.08 -3.19 14.85
CA TRP A 131 -14.48 -3.48 15.21
C TRP A 131 -14.81 -3.01 16.61
N GLY A 132 -14.00 -3.38 17.58
CA GLY A 132 -14.21 -3.01 18.98
C GLY A 132 -13.18 -3.64 19.89
N THR A 133 -13.24 -3.29 21.19
CA THR A 133 -12.21 -3.70 22.14
C THR A 133 -12.12 -5.22 22.30
N THR A 134 -13.20 -5.94 22.09
CA THR A 134 -13.23 -7.41 22.17
C THR A 134 -12.52 -8.06 20.98
N ASP A 135 -12.71 -7.55 19.78
CA ASP A 135 -12.33 -8.25 18.54
C ASP A 135 -11.09 -7.67 17.90
N GLY A 136 -10.79 -6.38 18.17
CA GLY A 136 -9.66 -5.67 17.56
C GLY A 136 -9.90 -5.33 16.11
N VAL A 137 -8.86 -5.42 15.30
CA VAL A 137 -8.91 -5.22 13.85
C VAL A 137 -9.18 -6.55 13.17
N VAL A 138 -10.27 -6.61 12.43
CA VAL A 138 -10.75 -7.82 11.75
C VAL A 138 -10.88 -7.61 10.26
N ARG A 139 -10.74 -8.70 9.50
CA ARG A 139 -11.25 -8.84 8.13
C ARG A 139 -12.48 -9.73 8.18
N GLN A 140 -13.56 -9.30 7.57
CA GLN A 140 -14.81 -10.07 7.51
C GLN A 140 -15.58 -9.76 6.23
N ASP A 141 -16.61 -10.55 5.95
CA ASP A 141 -17.49 -10.28 4.82
C ASP A 141 -18.26 -8.96 5.03
N MET A 142 -18.52 -8.25 3.95
CA MET A 142 -19.25 -6.98 4.00
C MET A 142 -20.65 -7.15 4.59
N SER A 143 -21.28 -8.31 4.39
CA SER A 143 -22.60 -8.68 4.91
C SER A 143 -22.64 -8.88 6.43
N ASP A 144 -21.50 -9.14 7.07
CA ASP A 144 -21.43 -9.41 8.52
C ASP A 144 -21.52 -8.14 9.37
N TYR A 145 -21.51 -6.96 8.72
CA TYR A 145 -21.64 -5.68 9.39
C TYR A 145 -22.65 -4.78 8.69
N ALA A 146 -23.49 -4.09 9.46
CA ALA A 146 -24.56 -3.24 8.93
C ALA A 146 -24.02 -1.91 8.40
N TRP A 147 -23.21 -1.94 7.36
CA TRP A 147 -22.76 -0.76 6.64
C TRP A 147 -23.95 -0.04 6.00
N THR A 148 -23.90 1.29 5.95
CA THR A 148 -25.01 2.12 5.43
C THR A 148 -24.57 3.02 4.28
N HIS A 149 -23.28 3.40 4.26
CA HIS A 149 -22.73 4.34 3.29
C HIS A 149 -21.32 3.92 2.88
N TRP A 150 -20.89 4.45 1.75
CA TRP A 150 -19.52 4.31 1.25
C TRP A 150 -19.03 5.64 0.69
N ALA A 151 -17.70 5.80 0.63
CA ALA A 151 -17.07 6.97 0.02
C ALA A 151 -15.72 6.58 -0.61
N ARG A 152 -15.48 7.06 -1.82
CA ARG A 152 -14.24 6.91 -2.57
C ARG A 152 -13.45 8.22 -2.52
N PRO A 153 -12.23 8.23 -1.98
CA PRO A 153 -11.37 9.41 -2.08
C PRO A 153 -10.84 9.54 -3.51
N VAL A 154 -10.31 10.71 -3.84
CA VAL A 154 -9.39 10.83 -4.96
C VAL A 154 -8.11 10.10 -4.52
N TRP A 155 -8.01 8.83 -4.91
CA TRP A 155 -6.75 8.12 -4.71
C TRP A 155 -5.67 8.87 -5.48
N VAL A 156 -4.54 9.17 -4.85
CA VAL A 156 -3.34 9.45 -5.63
C VAL A 156 -3.13 8.18 -6.45
N GLU A 157 -3.30 8.28 -7.77
CA GLU A 157 -3.05 7.13 -8.62
C GLU A 157 -1.66 6.63 -8.26
N GLU A 158 -1.61 5.40 -7.73
CA GLU A 158 -0.41 4.64 -7.94
C GLU A 158 -0.29 4.62 -9.46
N THR A 159 0.63 5.39 -10.02
CA THR A 159 1.29 4.91 -11.23
C THR A 159 1.64 3.50 -10.86
N ASP A 160 0.97 2.49 -11.47
CA ASP A 160 1.22 1.08 -11.21
C ASP A 160 2.69 1.00 -10.89
N ALA A 161 3.04 0.72 -9.62
CA ALA A 161 4.43 0.53 -9.28
C ALA A 161 4.76 -0.70 -10.09
N GLU A 162 5.27 -0.46 -11.30
CA GLU A 162 5.60 -1.52 -12.24
C GLU A 162 6.50 -2.43 -11.42
N GLU A 163 6.05 -3.67 -11.28
CA GLU A 163 6.72 -4.65 -10.45
C GLU A 163 8.19 -4.70 -10.87
N THR A 164 9.09 -4.48 -9.93
CA THR A 164 10.53 -4.53 -10.21
C THR A 164 10.85 -5.93 -10.75
N LEU A 165 11.19 -6.01 -12.03
CA LEU A 165 11.56 -7.27 -12.67
C LEU A 165 12.88 -7.79 -12.09
N TYR A 166 13.85 -6.88 -11.91
CA TYR A 166 15.16 -7.15 -11.30
C TYR A 166 15.87 -5.82 -10.99
N GLN A 167 16.95 -5.88 -10.23
CA GLN A 167 17.84 -4.75 -10.01
C GLN A 167 19.02 -4.79 -10.97
N ALA A 168 19.46 -3.60 -11.41
CA ALA A 168 20.62 -3.45 -12.27
C ALA A 168 21.55 -2.35 -11.77
N ILE A 169 22.84 -2.55 -12.02
CA ILE A 169 23.92 -1.61 -11.69
C ILE A 169 24.23 -0.78 -12.93
N VAL A 170 24.32 0.54 -12.76
CA VAL A 170 24.67 1.47 -13.84
C VAL A 170 26.16 1.34 -14.17
N ILE A 171 26.48 1.00 -15.41
CA ILE A 171 27.85 0.79 -15.90
C ILE A 171 28.14 1.61 -17.15
N ALA A 172 29.39 1.96 -17.39
CA ALA A 172 29.89 2.47 -18.66
C ALA A 172 31.41 2.28 -18.73
N ASN A 173 31.94 2.19 -19.96
CA ASN A 173 33.41 2.08 -20.19
C ASN A 173 34.15 3.40 -19.99
N SER A 174 33.42 4.52 -19.93
CA SER A 174 34.02 5.86 -19.76
C SER A 174 32.99 6.80 -19.13
N GLY A 175 33.48 7.93 -18.58
CA GLY A 175 32.64 8.91 -17.90
C GLY A 175 32.39 8.58 -16.41
N LYS A 176 31.50 9.33 -15.78
CA LYS A 176 31.14 9.16 -14.36
C LYS A 176 29.66 8.90 -14.17
N THR A 177 28.84 9.15 -15.18
CA THR A 177 27.36 9.07 -15.13
C THR A 177 26.83 8.57 -16.46
N VAL A 178 25.60 8.05 -16.41
CA VAL A 178 24.77 7.68 -17.58
C VAL A 178 23.45 8.46 -17.52
N ASN A 179 22.98 8.93 -18.66
CA ASN A 179 21.76 9.71 -18.73
C ASN A 179 20.50 8.82 -18.60
N MET A 180 19.65 9.11 -17.60
CA MET A 180 18.28 8.66 -17.53
C MET A 180 17.39 9.64 -18.31
N ARG A 181 16.45 9.12 -19.13
CA ARG A 181 15.63 9.91 -20.04
C ARG A 181 14.14 9.70 -19.75
N ALA A 182 13.31 10.68 -20.14
CA ALA A 182 11.85 10.61 -19.97
C ALA A 182 11.20 9.51 -20.84
N GLU A 183 11.80 9.21 -21.98
CA GLU A 183 11.39 8.19 -22.96
C GLU A 183 12.63 7.71 -23.73
N PRO A 184 12.56 6.58 -24.43
CA PRO A 184 13.64 6.13 -25.31
C PRO A 184 14.07 7.23 -26.28
N SER A 185 15.37 7.57 -26.27
CA SER A 185 15.97 8.68 -27.02
C SER A 185 15.44 10.09 -26.69
N GLY A 186 14.59 10.23 -25.69
CA GLY A 186 13.95 11.48 -25.30
C GLY A 186 14.81 12.41 -24.44
N LYS A 187 14.15 13.38 -23.83
CA LYS A 187 14.79 14.40 -22.96
C LYS A 187 15.50 13.72 -21.79
N VAL A 188 16.71 14.19 -21.46
CA VAL A 188 17.42 13.77 -20.25
C VAL A 188 16.71 14.32 -19.03
N LEU A 189 16.38 13.43 -18.09
CA LEU A 189 15.83 13.76 -16.77
C LEU A 189 16.95 14.04 -15.78
N GLU A 190 17.93 13.12 -15.72
CA GLU A 190 19.08 13.24 -14.81
C GLU A 190 20.26 12.40 -15.30
N ALA A 191 21.44 12.67 -14.73
CA ALA A 191 22.66 11.91 -14.95
C ALA A 191 22.93 11.02 -13.72
N VAL A 192 22.79 9.70 -13.91
CA VAL A 192 22.91 8.69 -12.84
C VAL A 192 24.36 8.27 -12.69
N PRO A 193 24.95 8.27 -11.48
CA PRO A 193 26.32 7.84 -11.23
C PRO A 193 26.55 6.36 -11.60
N LEU A 194 27.78 6.06 -12.07
CA LEU A 194 28.21 4.67 -12.26
C LEU A 194 28.29 3.94 -10.91
N GLY A 195 27.92 2.67 -10.92
CA GLY A 195 27.88 1.82 -9.73
C GLY A 195 26.60 1.94 -8.90
N GLU A 196 25.71 2.86 -9.26
CA GLU A 196 24.41 2.97 -8.58
C GLU A 196 23.48 1.85 -9.03
N THR A 197 22.67 1.32 -8.08
CA THR A 197 21.65 0.31 -8.34
C THR A 197 20.31 0.99 -8.62
N VAL A 198 19.64 0.52 -9.67
CA VAL A 198 18.29 0.96 -10.08
C VAL A 198 17.36 -0.24 -10.21
N ASP A 199 16.07 -0.02 -10.00
CA ASP A 199 15.04 -1.04 -10.21
C ASP A 199 14.62 -1.03 -11.68
N VAL A 200 14.67 -2.18 -12.33
CA VAL A 200 14.19 -2.35 -13.71
C VAL A 200 12.74 -2.79 -13.68
N LEU A 201 11.88 -2.03 -14.36
CA LEU A 201 10.43 -2.22 -14.38
C LEU A 201 9.97 -2.91 -15.68
N ALA A 202 10.61 -2.61 -16.81
CA ALA A 202 10.28 -3.23 -18.10
C ALA A 202 11.47 -3.19 -19.07
N GLU A 203 11.47 -4.12 -20.04
CA GLU A 203 12.39 -4.14 -21.18
C GLU A 203 11.65 -3.60 -22.41
N VAL A 204 12.20 -2.56 -23.06
CA VAL A 204 11.57 -1.85 -24.18
C VAL A 204 12.59 -1.73 -25.33
N GLY A 205 12.74 -2.82 -26.09
CA GLY A 205 13.78 -2.91 -27.13
C GLY A 205 15.19 -2.77 -26.55
N ASP A 206 15.97 -1.81 -27.04
CA ASP A 206 17.33 -1.52 -26.53
C ASP A 206 17.34 -0.63 -25.27
N TRP A 207 16.20 -0.41 -24.65
CA TRP A 207 16.02 0.43 -23.48
C TRP A 207 15.40 -0.36 -22.36
N LEU A 208 15.80 -0.03 -21.11
CA LEU A 208 15.14 -0.47 -19.91
C LEU A 208 14.36 0.69 -19.28
N LYS A 209 13.12 0.45 -18.91
CA LYS A 209 12.34 1.33 -18.05
C LYS A 209 12.81 1.10 -16.62
N ILE A 210 13.25 2.14 -15.96
CA ILE A 210 13.85 2.04 -14.63
C ILE A 210 13.18 2.99 -13.64
N LEU A 211 13.18 2.59 -12.37
CA LEU A 211 12.79 3.44 -11.25
C LEU A 211 14.02 3.78 -10.42
N ARG A 212 14.21 5.07 -10.17
CA ARG A 212 15.26 5.60 -9.32
C ARG A 212 14.72 6.71 -8.42
N HIS A 213 14.87 6.56 -7.10
CA HIS A 213 14.42 7.55 -6.09
C HIS A 213 12.99 8.08 -6.33
N GLY A 214 12.08 7.19 -6.75
CA GLY A 214 10.69 7.55 -7.05
C GLY A 214 10.45 8.18 -8.43
N THR A 215 11.50 8.34 -9.24
CA THR A 215 11.40 8.85 -10.63
C THR A 215 11.51 7.70 -11.62
N VAL A 216 10.51 7.58 -12.51
CA VAL A 216 10.54 6.62 -13.61
C VAL A 216 11.21 7.25 -14.82
N GLY A 217 12.08 6.51 -15.50
CA GLY A 217 12.76 6.94 -16.72
C GLY A 217 13.29 5.77 -17.54
N TYR A 218 14.08 6.07 -18.56
CA TYR A 218 14.63 5.09 -19.48
C TYR A 218 16.15 5.23 -19.58
N MET A 219 16.83 4.08 -19.61
CA MET A 219 18.27 3.98 -19.84
C MET A 219 18.54 2.87 -20.87
N GLN A 220 19.54 3.04 -21.73
CA GLN A 220 19.91 1.99 -22.68
C GLN A 220 20.42 0.74 -21.96
N THR A 221 20.01 -0.43 -22.44
CA THR A 221 20.40 -1.73 -21.87
C THR A 221 21.92 -1.90 -21.76
N ALA A 222 22.67 -1.35 -22.73
CA ALA A 222 24.15 -1.39 -22.74
C ALA A 222 24.81 -0.71 -21.52
N PHE A 223 24.08 0.11 -20.77
CA PHE A 223 24.57 0.81 -19.59
C PHE A 223 24.05 0.22 -18.27
N LEU A 224 23.45 -0.96 -18.31
CA LEU A 224 22.88 -1.60 -17.15
C LEU A 224 23.31 -3.08 -17.08
N MET A 225 23.87 -3.47 -15.96
CA MET A 225 24.27 -4.85 -15.67
C MET A 225 23.36 -5.38 -14.55
N ARG A 226 22.72 -6.53 -14.76
CA ARG A 226 21.88 -7.17 -13.71
C ARG A 226 22.70 -7.42 -12.44
N SER A 227 22.15 -7.07 -11.29
CA SER A 227 22.82 -7.23 -9.99
C SER A 227 22.84 -8.69 -9.50
N ASP A 228 21.95 -9.54 -10.03
CA ASP A 228 21.86 -10.98 -9.71
C ASP A 228 22.90 -11.85 -10.43
N GLY A 229 23.78 -11.22 -11.21
CA GLY A 229 24.79 -11.93 -12.00
C GLY A 229 24.26 -12.67 -13.24
N MET A 230 22.96 -12.58 -13.52
CA MET A 230 22.38 -13.15 -14.73
C MET A 230 22.67 -12.28 -15.94
N VAL A 231 23.09 -12.88 -17.03
CA VAL A 231 23.37 -12.19 -18.30
C VAL A 231 22.24 -12.51 -19.27
N ASN A 232 21.54 -11.47 -19.75
CA ASN A 232 20.60 -11.64 -20.86
C ASN A 232 21.37 -11.77 -22.17
N LEU A 233 21.46 -13.00 -22.68
CA LEU A 233 22.06 -13.28 -23.97
C LEU A 233 20.96 -13.32 -25.04
N THR A 234 20.90 -12.30 -25.90
CA THR A 234 20.12 -12.41 -27.14
C THR A 234 20.99 -13.15 -28.15
N ILE A 235 20.75 -14.45 -28.30
CA ILE A 235 21.48 -15.31 -29.22
C ILE A 235 20.52 -15.92 -30.25
N SER A 236 21.01 -16.16 -31.46
CA SER A 236 20.25 -16.91 -32.44
C SER A 236 19.99 -18.34 -31.95
N ARG A 237 18.95 -19.02 -32.48
CA ARG A 237 18.66 -20.40 -32.14
C ARG A 237 19.86 -21.32 -32.36
N ALA A 238 20.63 -21.12 -33.44
CA ALA A 238 21.84 -21.88 -33.71
C ALA A 238 22.91 -21.68 -32.62
N ALA A 239 23.17 -20.43 -32.21
CA ALA A 239 24.10 -20.12 -31.13
C ALA A 239 23.63 -20.66 -29.77
N ALA A 240 22.31 -20.70 -29.53
CA ALA A 240 21.74 -21.33 -28.31
C ALA A 240 21.97 -22.84 -28.29
N GLU A 241 21.81 -23.52 -29.43
CA GLU A 241 22.07 -24.96 -29.55
C GLU A 241 23.55 -25.29 -29.38
N GLU A 242 24.46 -24.47 -29.93
CA GLU A 242 25.90 -24.62 -29.69
C GLU A 242 26.29 -24.44 -28.24
N LEU A 243 25.74 -23.40 -27.58
CA LEU A 243 26.00 -23.14 -26.16
C LEU A 243 25.48 -24.28 -25.26
N TYR A 244 24.26 -24.76 -25.54
CA TYR A 244 23.67 -25.89 -24.83
C TYR A 244 24.53 -27.14 -24.93
N ASN A 245 24.99 -27.48 -26.14
CA ASN A 245 25.84 -28.63 -26.40
C ASN A 245 27.22 -28.51 -25.71
N ALA A 246 27.80 -27.28 -25.71
CA ALA A 246 29.06 -27.00 -25.02
C ALA A 246 28.92 -27.18 -23.50
N LEU A 247 27.84 -26.70 -22.90
CA LEU A 247 27.55 -26.82 -21.46
C LEU A 247 27.23 -28.26 -21.08
N ALA A 248 26.50 -29.01 -21.89
CA ALA A 248 26.16 -30.40 -21.66
C ALA A 248 27.42 -31.32 -21.65
N GLY A 249 28.46 -30.93 -22.41
CA GLY A 249 29.77 -31.64 -22.40
C GLY A 249 30.65 -31.35 -21.18
N VAL A 250 30.31 -30.36 -20.36
CA VAL A 250 31.07 -29.97 -19.14
C VAL A 250 30.45 -30.57 -17.87
N ILE A 251 29.18 -31.00 -17.93
CA ILE A 251 28.40 -31.48 -16.77
C ILE A 251 28.28 -33.02 -16.76
N GLY A 252 28.82 -33.73 -17.80
CA GLY A 252 28.81 -35.18 -17.95
C GLY A 252 30.05 -35.88 -17.41
#